data_81e2d017603f8cfe5affa4d17599e6de
#
_entry.id   81e2d017603f8cfe5affa4d17599e6de
#
_cell.length_a   1.000
_cell.length_b   1.000
_cell.length_c   1.000
_cell.angle_alpha   90.00
_cell.angle_beta   90.00
_cell.angle_gamma   90.00
#
_symmetry.space_group_name_H-M   'P 1'
#
loop_
_entity.id
_entity.type
_entity.pdbx_description
1 polymer ?
#
loop_
_entity_poly.entity_id
_entity_poly.type
_entity_poly.pdbx_seq_one_letter_code
_entity_poly.pdbx_strand_id
1 'polypeptide(L)'
;IKKLAPLFLMNGKEIFVPTPLDHNCDQPRYTEVKENGKPKLIDGKPERIDYYTPFQNYTRLTTSDGEKLYTEDFNVKAGVTDSFVSLTDLHLEDDLFSSEVRVGILCRSTEEGFFKKEYRVLKNGYSFAVFAEIDGESLDGRCEIVSLGQGKVPFRVRFEACADGEGDLAAMAETKLGSVKHPEPTYYCLGDLFLDTVNYDEFYTGRLRFAVTKTKEFRNFRTQKGGRIEKSPELYRLIRAGSVFLPAERVDGAGDVTALAEQTVNQKNAGQIGWNRIIKIGG
;
A
#
# COMPACT_ATOMS: atom_id res chain seq x y z
N ILE A 1 -7.54 -21.03 6.03
CA ILE A 1 -6.68 -20.08 5.28
C ILE A 1 -5.25 -20.33 5.71
N LYS A 2 -4.37 -20.66 4.78
CA LYS A 2 -2.94 -20.84 5.02
C LYS A 2 -2.17 -19.55 4.92
N LYS A 3 -2.51 -18.73 3.92
CA LYS A 3 -1.78 -17.52 3.61
C LYS A 3 -2.70 -16.50 2.95
N LEU A 4 -2.48 -15.23 3.26
CA LEU A 4 -3.10 -14.10 2.59
C LEU A 4 -2.02 -13.27 1.88
N ALA A 5 -2.36 -12.75 0.70
CA ALA A 5 -1.60 -11.66 0.10
C ALA A 5 -1.90 -10.33 0.81
N PRO A 6 -1.13 -9.27 0.57
CA PRO A 6 -1.53 -7.92 0.96
C PRO A 6 -2.89 -7.54 0.39
N LEU A 7 -3.61 -6.70 1.12
CA LEU A 7 -4.86 -6.11 0.65
C LEU A 7 -4.58 -5.16 -0.52
N PHE A 8 -5.33 -5.27 -1.58
CA PHE A 8 -5.25 -4.41 -2.75
C PHE A 8 -6.64 -3.93 -3.18
N LEU A 9 -6.70 -3.06 -4.17
CA LEU A 9 -7.94 -2.59 -4.74
C LEU A 9 -8.14 -3.17 -6.14
N MET A 10 -9.38 -3.38 -6.53
CA MET A 10 -9.76 -3.84 -7.86
C MET A 10 -10.86 -2.97 -8.44
N ASN A 11 -10.78 -2.76 -9.76
CA ASN A 11 -11.89 -2.28 -10.59
C ASN A 11 -12.05 -3.24 -11.77
N GLY A 12 -13.10 -4.05 -11.75
CA GLY A 12 -13.23 -5.18 -12.67
C GLY A 12 -12.09 -6.17 -12.48
N LYS A 13 -11.22 -6.32 -13.51
CA LYS A 13 -10.01 -7.16 -13.45
C LYS A 13 -8.73 -6.37 -13.18
N GLU A 14 -8.84 -5.07 -13.14
CA GLU A 14 -7.68 -4.22 -12.91
C GLU A 14 -7.31 -4.17 -11.44
N ILE A 15 -6.03 -4.35 -11.16
CA ILE A 15 -5.46 -4.41 -9.81
C ILE A 15 -4.69 -3.14 -9.53
N PHE A 16 -4.94 -2.55 -8.36
CA PHE A 16 -4.27 -1.35 -7.89
C PHE A 16 -3.54 -1.64 -6.58
N VAL A 17 -2.29 -1.21 -6.52
CA VAL A 17 -1.47 -1.27 -5.31
C VAL A 17 -1.09 0.14 -4.86
N PRO A 18 -0.70 0.35 -3.60
CA PRO A 18 -0.24 1.67 -3.16
C PRO A 18 0.89 2.19 -4.05
N THR A 19 0.87 3.46 -4.42
CA THR A 19 1.96 4.05 -5.18
C THR A 19 3.25 4.05 -4.35
N PRO A 20 4.41 3.71 -4.95
CA PRO A 20 5.69 3.88 -4.27
C PRO A 20 5.89 5.31 -3.77
N LEU A 21 6.25 5.45 -2.50
CA LEU A 21 6.28 6.74 -1.81
C LEU A 21 7.42 7.67 -2.25
N ASP A 22 8.39 7.18 -2.97
CA ASP A 22 9.43 7.97 -3.62
C ASP A 22 8.96 8.58 -4.94
N HIS A 23 7.72 8.29 -5.33
CA HIS A 23 7.08 8.94 -6.46
C HIS A 23 6.48 10.26 -6.03
N ASN A 24 6.86 11.33 -6.72
CA ASN A 24 6.34 12.67 -6.52
C ASN A 24 5.43 13.06 -7.69
N CYS A 25 4.15 13.26 -7.38
CA CYS A 25 3.13 13.74 -8.32
C CYS A 25 2.80 15.21 -8.06
N ASP A 26 3.78 16.09 -8.01
CA ASP A 26 3.52 17.54 -7.87
C ASP A 26 2.70 18.10 -9.01
N GLN A 27 2.78 17.47 -10.16
CA GLN A 27 1.93 17.78 -11.30
C GLN A 27 1.53 16.47 -11.96
N PRO A 28 0.23 16.23 -12.12
CA PRO A 28 -0.20 15.08 -12.90
C PRO A 28 0.46 15.18 -14.28
N ARG A 29 1.33 14.24 -14.59
CA ARG A 29 1.90 14.14 -15.90
C ARG A 29 0.84 13.50 -16.77
N TYR A 30 0.45 14.23 -17.79
CA TYR A 30 -0.53 13.76 -18.74
C TYR A 30 0.02 13.89 -20.14
N THR A 31 -0.43 12.99 -21.00
CA THR A 31 -0.29 13.14 -22.44
C THR A 31 -1.61 13.59 -23.01
N GLU A 32 -1.60 14.65 -23.80
CA GLU A 32 -2.79 15.03 -24.56
C GLU A 32 -3.01 14.02 -25.68
N VAL A 33 -4.22 13.47 -25.72
CA VAL A 33 -4.64 12.61 -26.84
C VAL A 33 -4.71 13.47 -28.09
N LYS A 34 -3.99 13.07 -29.13
CA LYS A 34 -3.99 13.78 -30.42
C LYS A 34 -4.72 12.96 -31.48
N GLU A 35 -5.61 13.60 -32.15
CA GLU A 35 -6.27 13.08 -33.35
C GLU A 35 -5.88 13.96 -34.55
N ASN A 36 -5.30 13.36 -35.57
CA ASN A 36 -4.78 14.08 -36.75
C ASN A 36 -3.78 15.21 -36.40
N GLY A 37 -2.94 14.99 -35.39
CA GLY A 37 -1.92 15.94 -34.95
C GLY A 37 -2.41 17.12 -34.11
N LYS A 38 -3.72 17.20 -33.83
CA LYS A 38 -4.34 18.21 -32.97
C LYS A 38 -4.86 17.57 -31.68
N PRO A 39 -4.91 18.32 -30.55
CA PRO A 39 -5.53 17.80 -29.35
C PRO A 39 -6.97 17.38 -29.61
N LYS A 40 -7.31 16.14 -29.21
CA LYS A 40 -8.69 15.68 -29.20
C LYS A 40 -9.43 16.40 -28.08
N LEU A 41 -10.56 17.00 -28.36
CA LEU A 41 -11.35 17.74 -27.38
C LEU A 41 -12.57 16.91 -26.93
N ILE A 42 -12.76 16.86 -25.62
CA ILE A 42 -14.01 16.39 -25.00
C ILE A 42 -14.58 17.58 -24.23
N ASP A 43 -15.81 17.95 -24.55
CA ASP A 43 -16.50 19.12 -23.98
C ASP A 43 -15.67 20.42 -24.04
N GLY A 44 -14.93 20.60 -25.14
CA GLY A 44 -14.10 21.78 -25.36
C GLY A 44 -12.76 21.79 -24.62
N LYS A 45 -12.42 20.73 -23.88
CA LYS A 45 -11.13 20.58 -23.21
C LYS A 45 -10.30 19.47 -23.87
N PRO A 46 -8.97 19.62 -23.94
CA PRO A 46 -8.11 18.54 -24.42
C PRO A 46 -8.34 17.27 -23.59
N GLU A 47 -8.58 16.16 -24.27
CA GLU A 47 -8.56 14.83 -23.65
C GLU A 47 -7.13 14.55 -23.18
N ARG A 48 -6.99 14.19 -21.91
CA ARG A 48 -5.71 13.92 -21.27
C ARG A 48 -5.69 12.51 -20.73
N ILE A 49 -4.58 11.84 -20.91
CA ILE A 49 -4.29 10.56 -20.28
C ILE A 49 -3.21 10.83 -19.25
N ASP A 50 -3.55 10.69 -17.99
CA ASP A 50 -2.58 10.72 -16.90
C ASP A 50 -1.77 9.44 -16.94
N TYR A 51 -0.47 9.55 -16.72
CA TYR A 51 0.40 8.39 -16.72
C TYR A 51 1.35 8.41 -15.52
N TYR A 52 1.58 7.25 -14.99
CA TYR A 52 2.57 7.02 -13.99
C TYR A 52 3.95 7.07 -14.61
N THR A 53 4.71 8.10 -14.30
CA THR A 53 6.12 8.19 -14.62
C THR A 53 6.92 8.19 -13.33
N PRO A 54 7.08 7.04 -12.70
CA PRO A 54 7.96 6.96 -11.57
C PRO A 54 9.37 7.28 -12.07
N PHE A 55 10.08 8.10 -11.37
CA PHE A 55 11.51 8.20 -11.50
C PHE A 55 12.06 8.78 -12.81
N GLN A 56 11.33 9.60 -13.54
CA GLN A 56 11.92 10.18 -14.76
C GLN A 56 12.96 11.26 -14.49
N ASN A 57 12.82 11.95 -13.38
CA ASN A 57 13.75 13.02 -13.05
C ASN A 57 13.84 13.13 -11.55
N TYR A 58 14.86 12.67 -10.95
CA TYR A 58 15.03 12.67 -9.52
C TYR A 58 15.93 13.79 -9.12
N THR A 59 15.58 14.51 -8.17
CA THR A 59 16.51 15.41 -7.58
C THR A 59 17.13 14.90 -6.34
N ARG A 60 17.87 15.48 -6.02
CA ARG A 60 18.82 15.68 -4.95
C ARG A 60 18.26 15.37 -3.57
N LEU A 61 18.05 14.14 -3.25
CA LEU A 61 18.41 13.72 -1.92
C LEU A 61 19.87 13.30 -1.99
N THR A 62 20.71 13.99 -1.27
CA THR A 62 22.10 13.60 -1.08
C THR A 62 22.21 12.83 0.22
N THR A 63 22.97 11.76 0.21
CA THR A 63 23.43 11.12 1.44
C THR A 63 24.37 12.05 2.20
N SER A 64 24.75 11.69 3.43
CA SER A 64 25.71 12.44 4.25
C SER A 64 27.07 12.63 3.59
N ASP A 65 27.43 11.77 2.64
CA ASP A 65 28.64 11.83 1.81
C ASP A 65 28.46 12.61 0.50
N GLY A 66 27.29 13.16 0.27
CA GLY A 66 27.00 14.04 -0.86
C GLY A 66 26.55 13.33 -2.14
N GLU A 67 26.29 12.03 -2.10
CA GLU A 67 25.79 11.28 -3.23
C GLU A 67 24.34 11.66 -3.59
N LYS A 68 24.04 11.81 -4.85
CA LYS A 68 22.70 12.09 -5.35
C LYS A 68 21.88 10.81 -5.41
N LEU A 69 20.80 10.73 -4.62
CA LEU A 69 19.92 9.58 -4.62
C LEU A 69 18.74 9.71 -5.58
N TYR A 70 18.23 10.93 -5.73
CA TYR A 70 17.06 11.20 -6.57
C TYR A 70 17.27 12.41 -7.47
N THR A 71 16.48 12.52 -8.47
CA THR A 71 16.65 13.46 -9.56
C THR A 71 15.95 14.81 -9.33
N GLU A 72 16.06 15.68 -10.31
CA GLU A 72 15.84 17.12 -10.20
C GLU A 72 14.41 17.55 -9.91
N ASP A 73 13.43 16.66 -10.11
CA ASP A 73 12.01 16.98 -9.92
C ASP A 73 11.41 16.43 -8.60
N PHE A 74 12.20 15.74 -7.78
CA PHE A 74 11.68 15.25 -6.52
C PHE A 74 11.55 16.38 -5.50
N ASN A 75 10.34 16.72 -5.16
CA ASN A 75 10.04 17.79 -4.22
C ASN A 75 9.52 17.23 -2.90
N VAL A 76 10.39 17.12 -1.92
CA VAL A 76 10.05 16.64 -0.57
C VAL A 76 8.93 17.44 0.09
N LYS A 77 8.79 18.73 -0.28
CA LYS A 77 7.79 19.63 0.30
C LYS A 77 6.38 19.41 -0.24
N ALA A 78 6.26 18.88 -1.45
CA ALA A 78 4.96 18.63 -2.05
C ALA A 78 4.22 17.45 -1.41
N GLY A 79 4.93 16.69 -0.62
CA GLY A 79 4.39 15.53 0.05
C GLY A 79 4.33 14.31 -0.85
N VAL A 80 4.12 13.21 -0.23
CA VAL A 80 3.99 11.91 -0.86
C VAL A 80 2.52 11.66 -1.12
N THR A 81 2.16 11.32 -2.33
CA THR A 81 0.76 11.05 -2.68
C THR A 81 0.25 9.78 -2.00
N ASP A 82 -0.98 9.84 -1.49
CA ASP A 82 -1.71 8.66 -1.04
C ASP A 82 -2.55 8.08 -2.21
N SER A 83 -1.91 7.90 -3.37
CA SER A 83 -2.50 7.35 -4.58
C SER A 83 -2.23 5.85 -4.69
N PHE A 84 -2.87 5.27 -5.69
CA PHE A 84 -2.68 3.87 -6.08
C PHE A 84 -2.22 3.82 -7.53
N VAL A 85 -1.49 2.80 -7.88
CA VAL A 85 -1.01 2.56 -9.23
C VAL A 85 -1.60 1.27 -9.78
N SER A 86 -2.11 1.33 -11.01
CA SER A 86 -2.59 0.17 -11.74
C SER A 86 -1.44 -0.77 -12.10
N LEU A 87 -1.60 -2.06 -11.87
CA LEU A 87 -0.68 -3.08 -12.36
C LEU A 87 -0.93 -3.46 -13.83
N THR A 88 -1.92 -2.85 -14.48
CA THR A 88 -2.19 -3.10 -15.91
C THR A 88 -1.34 -2.20 -16.79
N ASP A 89 -1.42 -0.90 -16.60
CA ASP A 89 -0.80 0.11 -17.46
C ASP A 89 0.00 1.18 -16.70
N LEU A 90 0.10 1.05 -15.37
CA LEU A 90 0.84 1.93 -14.46
C LEU A 90 0.25 3.35 -14.36
N HIS A 91 -1.02 3.55 -14.71
CA HIS A 91 -1.65 4.84 -14.41
C HIS A 91 -1.89 5.01 -12.91
N LEU A 92 -1.88 6.26 -12.49
CA LEU A 92 -2.18 6.63 -11.10
C LEU A 92 -3.67 6.87 -10.92
N GLU A 93 -4.17 6.40 -9.78
CA GLU A 93 -5.51 6.66 -9.34
C GLU A 93 -5.51 7.22 -7.91
N ASP A 94 -5.93 8.44 -7.73
CA ASP A 94 -5.98 9.13 -6.44
C ASP A 94 -7.43 9.39 -5.99
N ASP A 95 -8.39 9.30 -6.89
CA ASP A 95 -9.80 9.58 -6.64
C ASP A 95 -10.64 8.33 -6.34
N LEU A 96 -10.08 7.39 -5.59
CA LEU A 96 -10.70 6.11 -5.22
C LEU A 96 -11.73 6.22 -4.10
N PHE A 97 -11.65 7.25 -3.29
CA PHE A 97 -12.46 7.38 -2.09
C PHE A 97 -13.22 8.71 -2.07
N SER A 98 -14.46 8.66 -1.65
CA SER A 98 -15.23 9.83 -1.26
C SER A 98 -15.23 9.99 0.28
N SER A 99 -15.29 11.22 0.75
CA SER A 99 -15.48 11.50 2.18
C SER A 99 -16.95 11.58 2.51
N GLU A 100 -17.39 10.83 3.51
CA GLU A 100 -18.72 10.90 4.09
C GLU A 100 -18.61 11.31 5.55
N VAL A 101 -19.32 12.37 5.92
CA VAL A 101 -19.35 12.85 7.28
C VAL A 101 -20.62 12.36 7.96
N ARG A 102 -20.49 11.62 9.04
CA ARG A 102 -21.62 11.20 9.88
C ARG A 102 -21.57 11.94 11.21
N VAL A 103 -22.69 12.49 11.59
CA VAL A 103 -22.90 13.10 12.89
C VAL A 103 -23.71 12.13 13.75
N GLY A 104 -23.25 11.90 14.95
CA GLY A 104 -23.97 11.06 15.91
C GLY A 104 -24.10 11.75 17.25
N ILE A 105 -25.05 11.29 18.06
CA ILE A 105 -25.26 11.74 19.42
C ILE A 105 -24.75 10.63 20.34
N LEU A 106 -23.85 10.98 21.24
CA LEU A 106 -23.41 10.08 22.29
C LEU A 106 -24.31 10.27 23.51
N CYS A 107 -25.32 9.43 23.64
CA CYS A 107 -26.15 9.37 24.86
C CYS A 107 -25.47 8.42 25.84
N ARG A 108 -24.70 8.95 26.76
CA ARG A 108 -24.34 8.24 28.01
C ARG A 108 -25.12 8.86 29.14
N SER A 109 -25.41 8.06 30.15
CA SER A 109 -26.27 8.44 31.30
C SER A 109 -25.80 9.71 32.06
N THR A 110 -24.63 10.22 31.77
CA THR A 110 -24.03 11.38 32.44
C THR A 110 -23.51 12.46 31.51
N GLU A 111 -23.43 12.21 30.22
CA GLU A 111 -22.91 13.19 29.26
C GLU A 111 -23.63 13.05 27.91
N GLU A 112 -24.19 14.15 27.44
CA GLU A 112 -24.69 14.28 26.08
C GLU A 112 -23.65 14.97 25.24
N GLY A 113 -23.26 14.36 24.13
CA GLY A 113 -22.25 14.92 23.22
C GLY A 113 -22.57 14.63 21.78
N PHE A 114 -22.31 15.60 20.93
CA PHE A 114 -22.27 15.38 19.49
C PHE A 114 -20.87 14.93 19.08
N PHE A 115 -20.78 13.92 18.23
CA PHE A 115 -19.53 13.59 17.56
C PHE A 115 -19.72 13.66 16.05
N LYS A 116 -18.68 14.15 15.40
CA LYS A 116 -18.55 14.14 13.96
C LYS A 116 -17.48 13.13 13.58
N LYS A 117 -17.81 12.18 12.72
CA LYS A 117 -16.87 11.19 12.24
C LYS A 117 -16.84 11.21 10.71
N GLU A 118 -15.67 11.39 10.18
CA GLU A 118 -15.42 11.29 8.75
C GLU A 118 -15.10 9.84 8.39
N TYR A 119 -15.73 9.38 7.33
CA TYR A 119 -15.51 8.06 6.73
C TYR A 119 -14.99 8.25 5.32
N ARG A 120 -14.02 7.45 4.97
CA ARG A 120 -13.62 7.28 3.57
C ARG A 120 -14.40 6.11 2.99
N VAL A 121 -15.19 6.37 2.00
CA VAL A 121 -16.04 5.37 1.32
C VAL A 121 -15.45 5.10 -0.05
N LEU A 122 -15.22 3.83 -0.34
CA LEU A 122 -14.71 3.41 -1.64
C LEU A 122 -15.76 3.72 -2.71
N LYS A 123 -15.34 4.34 -3.82
CA LYS A 123 -16.23 4.70 -4.91
C LYS A 123 -16.78 3.47 -5.64
N ASN A 124 -17.91 3.67 -6.32
CA ASN A 124 -18.53 2.61 -7.11
C ASN A 124 -17.57 2.08 -8.19
N GLY A 125 -17.60 0.78 -8.42
CA GLY A 125 -16.72 0.09 -9.35
C GLY A 125 -15.47 -0.49 -8.67
N TYR A 126 -15.04 0.09 -7.55
CA TYR A 126 -13.89 -0.42 -6.81
C TYR A 126 -14.28 -1.39 -5.71
N SER A 127 -13.42 -2.34 -5.43
CA SER A 127 -13.55 -3.28 -4.33
C SER A 127 -12.21 -3.51 -3.65
N PHE A 128 -12.25 -3.83 -2.35
CA PHE A 128 -11.10 -4.41 -1.68
C PHE A 128 -10.98 -5.88 -2.08
N ALA A 129 -9.78 -6.34 -2.34
CA ALA A 129 -9.51 -7.72 -2.68
C ALA A 129 -8.26 -8.24 -1.96
N VAL A 130 -8.21 -9.56 -1.82
CA VAL A 130 -7.05 -10.27 -1.27
C VAL A 130 -6.97 -11.63 -1.93
N PHE A 131 -5.78 -12.02 -2.35
CA PHE A 131 -5.53 -13.41 -2.73
C PHE A 131 -5.30 -14.24 -1.48
N ALA A 132 -5.93 -15.40 -1.41
CA ALA A 132 -5.87 -16.29 -0.27
C ALA A 132 -5.57 -17.72 -0.69
N GLU A 133 -4.64 -18.35 -0.01
CA GLU A 133 -4.44 -19.79 -0.08
C GLU A 133 -5.34 -20.47 0.97
N ILE A 134 -6.24 -21.32 0.52
CA ILE A 134 -7.26 -21.95 1.36
C ILE A 134 -7.12 -23.47 1.27
N ASP A 135 -7.11 -24.13 2.44
CA ASP A 135 -7.25 -25.59 2.52
C ASP A 135 -8.72 -25.99 2.53
N GLY A 136 -9.03 -27.11 1.93
CA GLY A 136 -10.34 -27.73 2.00
C GLY A 136 -11.18 -27.54 0.73
N GLU A 137 -12.48 -27.42 0.91
CA GLU A 137 -13.42 -27.30 -0.20
C GLU A 137 -13.30 -25.96 -0.91
N SER A 138 -13.52 -25.96 -2.23
CA SER A 138 -13.56 -24.72 -3.02
C SER A 138 -14.67 -23.80 -2.51
N LEU A 139 -14.34 -22.54 -2.35
CA LEU A 139 -15.28 -21.49 -2.03
C LEU A 139 -15.76 -20.72 -3.27
N ASP A 140 -15.36 -21.15 -4.46
CA ASP A 140 -15.68 -20.47 -5.71
C ASP A 140 -17.18 -20.23 -5.88
N GLY A 141 -17.54 -19.02 -6.31
CA GLY A 141 -18.93 -18.59 -6.48
C GLY A 141 -19.68 -18.28 -5.17
N ARG A 142 -19.10 -18.58 -4.01
CA ARG A 142 -19.73 -18.30 -2.72
C ARG A 142 -19.77 -16.79 -2.45
N CYS A 143 -20.87 -16.34 -1.85
CA CYS A 143 -21.06 -14.95 -1.47
C CYS A 143 -21.58 -14.88 -0.04
N GLU A 144 -20.95 -14.05 0.79
CA GLU A 144 -21.30 -13.89 2.21
C GLU A 144 -21.36 -12.41 2.59
N ILE A 145 -22.12 -12.13 3.67
CA ILE A 145 -22.10 -10.82 4.30
C ILE A 145 -21.35 -10.96 5.61
N VAL A 146 -20.28 -10.22 5.75
CA VAL A 146 -19.46 -10.17 6.97
C VAL A 146 -19.51 -8.76 7.57
N SER A 147 -19.42 -8.67 8.88
CA SER A 147 -19.32 -7.39 9.58
C SER A 147 -17.88 -7.11 9.93
N LEU A 148 -17.33 -6.01 9.42
CA LEU A 148 -15.95 -5.62 9.66
C LEU A 148 -15.84 -4.34 10.47
N GLY A 149 -14.75 -4.27 11.23
CA GLY A 149 -14.39 -3.10 12.02
C GLY A 149 -15.25 -2.87 13.25
N GLN A 150 -14.89 -1.85 14.02
CA GLN A 150 -15.56 -1.48 15.28
C GLN A 150 -17.03 -1.08 15.07
N GLY A 151 -17.37 -0.53 13.91
CA GLY A 151 -18.74 -0.11 13.57
C GLY A 151 -19.62 -1.25 13.06
N LYS A 152 -19.15 -2.48 13.01
CA LYS A 152 -19.85 -3.63 12.42
C LYS A 152 -20.47 -3.33 11.06
N VAL A 153 -19.70 -2.61 10.22
CA VAL A 153 -20.15 -2.26 8.86
C VAL A 153 -20.28 -3.55 8.06
N PRO A 154 -21.43 -3.81 7.41
CA PRO A 154 -21.59 -5.00 6.59
C PRO A 154 -20.78 -4.86 5.29
N PHE A 155 -20.04 -5.91 4.98
CA PHE A 155 -19.32 -6.07 3.72
C PHE A 155 -19.85 -7.30 3.00
N ARG A 156 -20.07 -7.17 1.71
CA ARG A 156 -20.33 -8.31 0.83
C ARG A 156 -18.99 -8.87 0.37
N VAL A 157 -18.72 -10.12 0.73
CA VAL A 157 -17.54 -10.85 0.31
C VAL A 157 -17.95 -11.85 -0.75
N ARG A 158 -17.23 -11.87 -1.87
CA ARG A 158 -17.39 -12.84 -2.95
C ARG A 158 -16.07 -13.60 -3.11
N PHE A 159 -16.18 -14.91 -3.23
CA PHE A 159 -15.06 -15.79 -3.44
C PHE A 159 -15.02 -16.19 -4.92
N GLU A 160 -13.87 -16.04 -5.53
CA GLU A 160 -13.61 -16.40 -6.92
C GLU A 160 -12.33 -17.22 -6.99
N ALA A 161 -12.36 -18.33 -7.71
CA ALA A 161 -11.15 -19.10 -7.95
C ALA A 161 -10.22 -18.32 -8.89
N CYS A 162 -8.94 -18.29 -8.56
CA CYS A 162 -7.91 -17.80 -9.46
C CYS A 162 -7.37 -18.95 -10.31
N ALA A 163 -7.06 -18.69 -11.57
CA ALA A 163 -6.29 -19.61 -12.37
C ALA A 163 -4.86 -19.75 -11.82
N ASP A 164 -4.21 -20.87 -12.12
CA ASP A 164 -2.85 -21.15 -11.68
C ASP A 164 -1.91 -20.01 -12.13
N GLY A 165 -1.21 -19.40 -11.17
CA GLY A 165 -0.29 -18.29 -11.38
C GLY A 165 -0.91 -16.89 -11.36
N GLU A 166 -2.24 -16.75 -11.39
CA GLU A 166 -2.91 -15.42 -11.33
C GLU A 166 -3.02 -14.87 -9.90
N GLY A 167 -2.79 -15.69 -8.89
CA GLY A 167 -2.96 -15.32 -7.47
C GLY A 167 -1.71 -14.74 -6.80
N ASP A 168 -0.62 -14.51 -7.51
CA ASP A 168 0.61 -13.97 -6.93
C ASP A 168 0.74 -12.46 -7.17
N LEU A 169 0.14 -11.69 -6.25
CA LEU A 169 0.22 -10.23 -6.26
C LEU A 169 1.67 -9.72 -6.24
N ALA A 170 2.57 -10.40 -5.54
CA ALA A 170 3.96 -9.98 -5.44
C ALA A 170 4.67 -10.11 -6.79
N ALA A 171 4.54 -11.26 -7.46
CA ALA A 171 5.11 -11.46 -8.80
C ALA A 171 4.52 -10.50 -9.84
N MET A 172 3.21 -10.23 -9.78
CA MET A 172 2.57 -9.24 -10.66
C MET A 172 3.12 -7.83 -10.43
N ALA A 173 3.22 -7.41 -9.18
CA ALA A 173 3.72 -6.09 -8.82
C ALA A 173 5.23 -5.97 -9.15
N GLU A 174 6.04 -6.99 -8.88
CA GLU A 174 7.45 -7.03 -9.22
C GLU A 174 7.67 -6.90 -10.73
N THR A 175 6.91 -7.65 -11.52
CA THR A 175 6.97 -7.58 -12.99
C THR A 175 6.60 -6.19 -13.51
N LYS A 176 5.50 -5.61 -13.01
CA LYS A 176 5.00 -4.33 -13.54
C LYS A 176 5.77 -3.13 -13.01
N LEU A 177 5.96 -3.02 -11.70
CA LEU A 177 6.74 -1.92 -11.11
C LEU A 177 8.22 -2.04 -11.45
N GLY A 178 8.75 -3.27 -11.54
CA GLY A 178 10.13 -3.52 -11.97
C GLY A 178 10.40 -3.20 -13.43
N SER A 179 9.39 -3.13 -14.29
CA SER A 179 9.53 -2.69 -15.68
C SER A 179 9.82 -1.20 -15.78
N VAL A 180 9.59 -0.44 -14.74
CA VAL A 180 9.92 0.97 -14.66
C VAL A 180 11.41 1.11 -14.40
N LYS A 181 12.06 2.01 -15.14
CA LYS A 181 13.49 2.23 -15.01
C LYS A 181 13.81 2.89 -13.67
N HIS A 182 14.39 2.13 -12.77
CA HIS A 182 14.97 2.63 -11.52
C HIS A 182 16.47 2.84 -11.69
N PRO A 183 17.06 3.89 -11.11
CA PRO A 183 18.49 4.09 -11.17
C PRO A 183 19.26 3.01 -10.42
N GLU A 184 18.65 2.39 -9.41
CA GLU A 184 19.25 1.39 -8.54
C GLU A 184 18.20 0.37 -8.07
N PRO A 185 18.65 -0.84 -7.64
CA PRO A 185 17.77 -1.80 -7.00
C PRO A 185 17.09 -1.19 -5.79
N THR A 186 15.79 -1.21 -5.79
CA THR A 186 14.94 -0.60 -4.77
C THR A 186 14.00 -1.65 -4.21
N TYR A 187 13.74 -1.60 -2.91
CA TYR A 187 12.77 -2.47 -2.25
C TYR A 187 11.49 -1.70 -1.95
N TYR A 188 10.37 -2.30 -2.26
CA TYR A 188 9.05 -1.71 -2.12
C TYR A 188 8.18 -2.54 -1.19
N CYS A 189 7.54 -1.90 -0.22
CA CYS A 189 6.57 -2.54 0.66
C CYS A 189 5.21 -2.67 -0.02
N LEU A 190 4.90 -3.86 -0.50
CA LEU A 190 3.60 -4.18 -1.08
C LEU A 190 2.50 -4.27 -0.01
N GLY A 191 2.86 -4.73 1.19
CA GLY A 191 2.01 -4.74 2.38
C GLY A 191 2.61 -3.90 3.51
N ASP A 192 1.83 -3.68 4.57
CA ASP A 192 2.35 -3.03 5.76
C ASP A 192 3.46 -3.90 6.38
N LEU A 193 4.54 -3.26 6.80
CA LEU A 193 5.69 -3.94 7.37
C LEU A 193 5.68 -3.79 8.90
N PHE A 194 5.60 -4.92 9.58
CA PHE A 194 5.77 -5.05 11.02
C PHE A 194 7.18 -5.55 11.31
N LEU A 195 7.91 -4.79 12.11
CA LEU A 195 9.21 -5.18 12.63
C LEU A 195 9.15 -5.19 14.16
N ASP A 196 9.77 -6.18 14.79
CA ASP A 196 9.99 -6.15 16.23
C ASP A 196 10.95 -5.00 16.57
N THR A 197 10.84 -4.45 17.77
CA THR A 197 11.56 -3.23 18.19
C THR A 197 13.07 -3.32 17.94
N VAL A 198 13.67 -4.47 18.22
CA VAL A 198 15.10 -4.71 18.00
C VAL A 198 15.47 -4.65 16.52
N ASN A 199 14.64 -5.26 15.68
CA ASN A 199 14.88 -5.31 14.24
C ASN A 199 14.53 -4.00 13.53
N TYR A 200 13.67 -3.17 14.13
CA TYR A 200 13.34 -1.86 13.59
C TYR A 200 14.57 -0.95 13.54
N ASP A 201 15.33 -0.88 14.63
CA ASP A 201 16.55 -0.08 14.68
C ASP A 201 17.61 -0.64 13.73
N GLU A 202 17.82 -1.95 13.72
CA GLU A 202 18.76 -2.60 12.79
C GLU A 202 18.38 -2.37 11.33
N PHE A 203 17.08 -2.43 11.00
CA PHE A 203 16.58 -2.19 9.66
C PHE A 203 16.95 -0.80 9.15
N TYR A 204 16.72 0.24 9.97
CA TYR A 204 17.00 1.61 9.56
C TYR A 204 18.49 1.98 9.62
N THR A 205 19.21 1.49 10.60
CA THR A 205 20.58 1.94 10.85
C THR A 205 21.65 1.07 10.20
N GLY A 206 21.38 -0.20 10.00
CA GLY A 206 22.38 -1.16 9.56
C GLY A 206 22.24 -1.63 8.11
N ARG A 207 21.08 -1.42 7.48
CA ARG A 207 20.75 -2.06 6.21
C ARG A 207 20.33 -1.11 5.12
N LEU A 208 19.97 0.12 5.45
CA LEU A 208 19.44 1.08 4.50
C LEU A 208 20.37 2.27 4.35
N ARG A 209 20.64 2.63 3.11
CA ARG A 209 21.26 3.90 2.76
C ARG A 209 20.23 5.03 2.79
N PHE A 210 19.00 4.72 2.38
CA PHE A 210 17.93 5.67 2.28
C PHE A 210 16.56 4.98 2.36
N ALA A 211 15.56 5.69 2.89
CA ALA A 211 14.19 5.22 2.92
C ALA A 211 13.19 6.36 2.77
N VAL A 212 12.14 6.15 2.00
CA VAL A 212 10.95 7.00 1.97
C VAL A 212 9.80 6.22 2.57
N THR A 213 9.42 6.58 3.78
CA THR A 213 8.45 5.80 4.54
C THR A 213 7.35 6.66 5.14
N LYS A 214 6.18 6.07 5.27
CA LYS A 214 5.12 6.52 6.18
C LYS A 214 4.91 5.46 7.23
N THR A 215 4.57 5.88 8.44
CA THR A 215 4.24 4.96 9.52
C THR A 215 2.78 5.08 9.91
N LYS A 216 2.23 4.03 10.46
CA LYS A 216 0.94 4.04 11.12
C LYS A 216 1.00 3.31 12.43
N GLU A 217 0.19 3.73 13.38
CA GLU A 217 0.05 3.07 14.66
C GLU A 217 -1.02 2.01 14.59
N PHE A 218 -0.74 0.87 15.18
CA PHE A 218 -1.66 -0.24 15.31
C PHE A 218 -1.73 -0.71 16.75
N ARG A 219 -2.95 -0.88 17.24
CA ARG A 219 -3.21 -1.51 18.55
C ARG A 219 -4.11 -2.70 18.35
N ASN A 220 -3.69 -3.83 18.86
CA ASN A 220 -4.49 -5.02 18.88
C ASN A 220 -5.61 -4.91 19.93
N PHE A 221 -6.60 -5.77 19.83
CA PHE A 221 -7.63 -5.97 20.85
C PHE A 221 -7.35 -7.28 21.56
N ARG A 222 -7.54 -7.29 22.87
CA ARG A 222 -7.48 -8.51 23.68
C ARG A 222 -8.80 -8.74 24.39
N THR A 223 -9.12 -10.01 24.59
CA THR A 223 -10.28 -10.39 25.39
C THR A 223 -9.85 -10.60 26.82
N GLN A 224 -10.43 -9.85 27.76
CA GLN A 224 -10.22 -10.06 29.18
C GLN A 224 -11.02 -11.27 29.70
N LYS A 225 -10.65 -11.76 30.89
CA LYS A 225 -11.47 -12.72 31.64
C LYS A 225 -12.88 -12.12 31.81
N GLY A 226 -13.91 -12.82 31.30
CA GLY A 226 -15.29 -12.35 31.28
C GLY A 226 -15.78 -11.86 29.91
N GLY A 227 -14.98 -12.04 28.84
CA GLY A 227 -15.41 -11.76 27.45
C GLY A 227 -15.38 -10.29 27.05
N ARG A 228 -14.94 -9.38 27.91
CA ARG A 228 -14.81 -7.97 27.57
C ARG A 228 -13.63 -7.75 26.64
N ILE A 229 -13.89 -7.10 25.52
CA ILE A 229 -12.85 -6.73 24.55
C ILE A 229 -12.31 -5.34 24.91
N GLU A 230 -11.02 -5.24 25.06
CA GLU A 230 -10.34 -3.96 25.28
C GLU A 230 -9.14 -3.80 24.31
N LYS A 231 -8.71 -2.55 24.13
CA LYS A 231 -7.47 -2.28 23.37
C LYS A 231 -6.26 -2.80 24.16
N SER A 232 -5.36 -3.51 23.48
CA SER A 232 -4.08 -3.86 24.08
C SER A 232 -3.33 -2.59 24.51
N PRO A 233 -2.61 -2.59 25.66
CA PRO A 233 -1.71 -1.49 26.01
C PRO A 233 -0.58 -1.34 25.01
N GLU A 234 -0.20 -2.41 24.31
CA GLU A 234 0.88 -2.42 23.34
C GLU A 234 0.50 -1.64 22.10
N LEU A 235 1.34 -0.70 21.73
CA LEU A 235 1.24 0.08 20.51
C LEU A 235 2.34 -0.37 19.55
N TYR A 236 1.91 -0.88 18.41
CA TYR A 236 2.82 -1.26 17.34
C TYR A 236 2.91 -0.12 16.32
N ARG A 237 4.10 0.12 15.82
CA ARG A 237 4.31 1.04 14.72
C ARG A 237 4.63 0.22 13.46
N LEU A 238 3.77 0.36 12.46
CA LEU A 238 3.94 -0.31 11.17
C LEU A 238 4.50 0.69 10.16
N ILE A 239 5.38 0.21 9.30
CA ILE A 239 5.75 0.93 8.09
C ILE A 239 4.66 0.65 7.06
N ARG A 240 4.09 1.69 6.47
CA ARG A 240 2.94 1.54 5.55
C ARG A 240 3.37 0.92 4.22
N ALA A 241 2.45 0.17 3.62
CA ALA A 241 2.50 -0.20 2.22
C ALA A 241 2.74 1.05 1.35
N GLY A 242 3.49 0.90 0.28
CA GLY A 242 3.99 2.00 -0.54
C GLY A 242 5.39 2.49 -0.14
N SER A 243 5.86 2.20 1.07
CA SER A 243 7.20 2.59 1.52
C SER A 243 8.29 1.95 0.67
N VAL A 244 9.35 2.71 0.45
CA VAL A 244 10.46 2.36 -0.45
C VAL A 244 11.79 2.44 0.30
N PHE A 245 12.67 1.49 0.03
CA PHE A 245 13.97 1.38 0.66
C PHE A 245 15.08 1.20 -0.37
N LEU A 246 16.17 1.94 -0.19
CA LEU A 246 17.42 1.71 -0.90
C LEU A 246 18.39 1.05 0.07
N PRO A 247 18.90 -0.15 -0.24
CA PRO A 247 19.86 -0.83 0.60
C PRO A 247 21.17 -0.06 0.68
N ALA A 248 21.87 -0.19 1.78
CA ALA A 248 23.25 0.26 1.88
C ALA A 248 24.11 -0.52 0.87
N GLU A 249 25.09 0.14 0.26
CA GLU A 249 26.02 -0.54 -0.62
C GLU A 249 26.70 -1.71 0.14
N ARG A 250 26.88 -2.79 -0.57
CA ARG A 250 27.42 -4.07 -0.13
C ARG A 250 28.45 -3.95 1.00
N VAL A 251 28.00 -4.07 2.20
CA VAL A 251 28.80 -4.79 3.19
C VAL A 251 28.62 -6.26 2.84
N ASP A 252 29.69 -6.97 2.53
CA ASP A 252 29.64 -8.41 2.23
C ASP A 252 28.79 -9.13 3.27
N GLY A 253 27.70 -9.73 2.84
CA GLY A 253 26.72 -10.36 3.74
C GLY A 253 25.61 -9.45 4.26
N ALA A 254 25.47 -8.20 3.83
CA ALA A 254 24.28 -7.40 4.08
C ALA A 254 23.10 -8.00 3.31
N GLY A 255 22.49 -8.97 3.97
CA GLY A 255 21.47 -9.82 3.42
C GLY A 255 20.30 -9.02 2.88
N ASP A 256 19.64 -9.65 1.99
CA ASP A 256 18.36 -9.32 1.44
C ASP A 256 17.46 -8.60 2.48
N VAL A 257 17.05 -7.37 2.18
CA VAL A 257 16.13 -6.59 3.02
C VAL A 257 14.85 -7.38 3.30
N THR A 258 14.46 -8.28 2.38
CA THR A 258 13.31 -9.15 2.56
C THR A 258 13.50 -10.16 3.69
N ALA A 259 14.72 -10.64 3.93
CA ALA A 259 15.01 -11.56 5.01
C ALA A 259 14.80 -10.94 6.41
N LEU A 260 14.95 -9.63 6.54
CA LEU A 260 14.67 -8.93 7.80
C LEU A 260 13.17 -8.94 8.16
N ALA A 261 12.31 -9.01 7.18
CA ALA A 261 10.86 -9.05 7.40
C ALA A 261 10.37 -10.41 7.95
N GLU A 262 11.21 -11.42 7.96
CA GLU A 262 10.87 -12.81 8.35
C GLU A 262 11.71 -13.35 9.51
N GLN A 263 12.47 -12.52 10.21
CA GLN A 263 13.41 -12.99 11.24
C GLN A 263 12.75 -13.56 12.48
N THR A 264 11.68 -12.95 12.95
CA THR A 264 11.01 -13.41 14.17
C THR A 264 9.75 -14.22 13.86
N VAL A 265 9.28 -15.00 14.83
CA VAL A 265 8.02 -15.74 14.73
C VAL A 265 6.84 -14.78 14.48
N ASN A 266 6.84 -13.63 15.16
CA ASN A 266 5.79 -12.63 14.99
C ASN A 266 5.80 -12.03 13.57
N GLN A 267 6.98 -11.77 13.02
CA GLN A 267 7.13 -11.28 11.64
C GLN A 267 6.70 -12.32 10.62
N LYS A 268 7.03 -13.60 10.82
CA LYS A 268 6.54 -14.70 9.97
C LYS A 268 5.02 -14.83 10.02
N ASN A 269 4.42 -14.71 11.21
CA ASN A 269 2.97 -14.70 11.36
C ASN A 269 2.33 -13.50 10.68
N ALA A 270 2.95 -12.33 10.75
CA ALA A 270 2.53 -11.15 10.01
C ALA A 270 2.54 -11.38 8.49
N GLY A 271 3.56 -12.10 7.99
CA GLY A 271 3.63 -12.51 6.59
C GLY A 271 2.48 -13.43 6.15
N GLN A 272 1.96 -14.26 7.05
CA GLN A 272 0.81 -15.13 6.74
C GLN A 272 -0.51 -14.37 6.54
N ILE A 273 -0.65 -13.20 7.17
CA ILE A 273 -1.86 -12.36 7.05
C ILE A 273 -1.70 -11.21 6.04
N GLY A 274 -0.71 -11.31 5.16
CA GLY A 274 -0.49 -10.34 4.09
C GLY A 274 0.36 -9.12 4.46
N TRP A 275 0.89 -9.05 5.67
CA TRP A 275 1.91 -8.07 6.05
C TRP A 275 3.32 -8.55 5.66
N ASN A 276 4.31 -7.71 5.86
CA ASN A 276 5.72 -8.03 5.65
C ASN A 276 6.03 -8.53 4.22
N ARG A 277 5.30 -8.02 3.24
CA ARG A 277 5.58 -8.28 1.83
C ARG A 277 6.42 -7.16 1.24
N ILE A 278 7.69 -7.45 1.07
CA ILE A 278 8.66 -6.57 0.40
C ILE A 278 9.02 -7.24 -0.92
N ILE A 279 9.03 -6.47 -1.99
CA ILE A 279 9.46 -6.89 -3.32
C ILE A 279 10.60 -6.00 -3.80
N LYS A 280 11.43 -6.54 -4.68
CA LYS A 280 12.48 -5.79 -5.35
C LYS A 280 11.93 -5.19 -6.64
N ILE A 281 12.09 -3.89 -6.84
CA ILE A 281 11.71 -3.18 -8.05
C ILE A 281 12.95 -2.50 -8.64
N GLY A 282 13.13 -2.64 -9.96
CA GLY A 282 14.29 -2.08 -10.66
C GLY A 282 15.61 -2.85 -10.44
N GLY A 283 16.67 -2.39 -11.10
CA GLY A 283 18.02 -2.95 -11.09
C GLY A 283 18.37 -3.73 -12.35
#